data_16a81da376d64c601a2293c4afc0906e
#
_entry.id   16a81da376d64c601a2293c4afc0906e
#
_cell.length_a   1.000
_cell.length_b   1.000
_cell.length_c   1.000
_cell.angle_alpha   90.00
_cell.angle_beta   90.00
_cell.angle_gamma   90.00
#
_symmetry.space_group_name_H-M   'P 1'
#
loop_
_entity.id
_entity.type
_entity.pdbx_description
1 polymer ?
#
loop_
_entity_poly.entity_id
_entity_poly.type
_entity_poly.pdbx_seq_one_letter_code
_entity_poly.pdbx_strand_id
1 'polypeptide(L)'
;MLDTKSINVWCAAGKGTFGTDELVRRIAATGLDKVVTHRRLILPQFSAVGVCASEVQKKTGFRVSFGPVQARDIPAYVRAGYKKNKEMRTITFSMIDRLILTPMEINPAMKKFPLFAGGTLLLFGLQPQGILFKNAFSGGLPLLLVLLLSIVSGAFLTPVLLPFIPFRSFAIKGWIVGLLVTLFAVQGLGLVDGHTTLLLAATYLFFPALSSYIALQFTGSTTFTGMSGVKKELKYGIPIYTGASGVSLVLMVVFKLKEWGIV
;
A
#
# COMPACT_ATOMS: atom_id res chain seq x y z
N MET A 1 1.19 22.46 12.52
CA MET A 1 1.35 21.50 11.39
C MET A 1 0.15 20.58 11.37
N LEU A 2 -0.42 20.29 10.20
CA LEU A 2 -1.41 19.24 10.00
C LEU A 2 -0.69 17.91 9.71
N ASP A 3 -0.93 16.90 10.55
CA ASP A 3 -0.35 15.58 10.37
C ASP A 3 -1.25 14.75 9.44
N THR A 4 -0.72 14.33 8.32
CA THR A 4 -1.40 13.44 7.37
C THR A 4 -1.18 11.96 7.66
N LYS A 5 -0.50 11.62 8.78
CA LYS A 5 -0.15 10.26 9.19
C LYS A 5 0.59 9.50 8.08
N SER A 6 1.57 10.17 7.50
CA SER A 6 2.42 9.67 6.41
C SER A 6 1.70 9.33 5.10
N ILE A 7 0.42 9.69 4.94
CA ILE A 7 -0.28 9.52 3.67
C ILE A 7 -0.23 10.80 2.82
N ASN A 8 -0.37 10.64 1.53
CA ASN A 8 -0.36 11.74 0.57
C ASN A 8 -1.47 12.76 0.91
N VAL A 9 -1.19 14.07 0.73
CA VAL A 9 -2.14 15.15 1.04
C VAL A 9 -3.48 14.98 0.34
N TRP A 10 -3.53 14.58 -0.93
CA TRP A 10 -4.78 14.39 -1.65
C TRP A 10 -5.60 13.20 -1.09
N CYS A 11 -4.94 12.14 -0.64
CA CYS A 11 -5.59 10.99 0.01
C CYS A 11 -6.10 11.38 1.40
N ALA A 12 -5.30 12.12 2.17
CA ALA A 12 -5.69 12.68 3.46
C ALA A 12 -6.89 13.63 3.31
N ALA A 13 -6.90 14.46 2.28
CA ALA A 13 -8.02 15.35 1.95
C ALA A 13 -9.29 14.55 1.61
N GLY A 14 -9.16 13.50 0.81
CA GLY A 14 -10.29 12.62 0.46
C GLY A 14 -10.85 11.82 1.64
N LYS A 15 -10.03 11.54 2.66
CA LYS A 15 -10.42 10.85 3.92
C LYS A 15 -10.88 11.80 5.02
N GLY A 16 -10.81 13.12 4.82
CA GLY A 16 -11.18 14.13 5.81
C GLY A 16 -10.10 14.47 6.84
N THR A 17 -8.97 13.75 6.88
CA THR A 17 -7.86 14.04 7.79
C THR A 17 -7.06 15.29 7.40
N PHE A 18 -7.27 15.79 6.17
CA PHE A 18 -6.84 17.09 5.68
C PHE A 18 -8.05 17.79 5.02
N GLY A 19 -9.14 17.94 5.77
CA GLY A 19 -10.39 18.54 5.28
C GLY A 19 -10.65 19.94 5.86
N THR A 20 -11.74 20.53 5.43
CA THR A 20 -12.21 21.85 5.88
C THR A 20 -12.31 21.93 7.41
N ASP A 21 -13.00 20.98 8.04
CA ASP A 21 -13.25 21.01 9.48
C ASP A 21 -11.96 20.80 10.29
N GLU A 22 -11.07 19.91 9.86
CA GLU A 22 -9.78 19.72 10.51
C GLU A 22 -8.93 20.98 10.42
N LEU A 23 -8.92 21.65 9.26
CA LEU A 23 -8.20 22.93 9.08
C LEU A 23 -8.77 24.02 10.00
N VAL A 24 -10.09 24.17 10.06
CA VAL A 24 -10.76 25.15 10.95
C VAL A 24 -10.43 24.86 12.42
N ARG A 25 -10.52 23.58 12.82
CA ARG A 25 -10.18 23.13 14.18
C ARG A 25 -8.73 23.47 14.54
N ARG A 26 -7.79 23.25 13.63
CA ARG A 26 -6.35 23.54 13.87
C ARG A 26 -6.06 25.02 13.95
N ILE A 27 -6.70 25.85 13.10
CA ILE A 27 -6.57 27.31 13.17
C ILE A 27 -7.04 27.81 14.55
N ALA A 28 -8.18 27.33 15.02
CA ALA A 28 -8.72 27.71 16.32
C ALA A 28 -7.82 27.21 17.47
N ALA A 29 -7.41 25.94 17.45
CA ALA A 29 -6.57 25.33 18.49
C ALA A 29 -5.18 25.99 18.64
N THR A 30 -4.64 26.51 17.54
CA THR A 30 -3.33 27.19 17.55
C THR A 30 -3.44 28.70 17.81
N GLY A 31 -4.65 29.25 17.86
CA GLY A 31 -4.86 30.69 17.97
C GLY A 31 -4.14 31.46 16.85
N LEU A 32 -4.15 30.91 15.62
CA LEU A 32 -3.36 31.43 14.51
C LEU A 32 -3.64 32.91 14.21
N ASP A 33 -4.85 33.36 14.46
CA ASP A 33 -5.29 34.74 14.34
C ASP A 33 -4.56 35.71 15.28
N LYS A 34 -4.02 35.20 16.40
CA LYS A 34 -3.23 35.93 17.39
C LYS A 34 -1.73 35.92 17.09
N VAL A 35 -1.28 34.92 16.31
CA VAL A 35 0.14 34.72 15.99
C VAL A 35 0.58 35.48 14.74
N VAL A 36 -0.32 35.62 13.75
CA VAL A 36 0.00 36.25 12.47
C VAL A 36 -0.86 37.51 12.23
N THR A 37 -0.27 38.53 11.64
CA THR A 37 -0.95 39.79 11.33
C THR A 37 -1.80 39.73 10.06
N HIS A 38 -1.45 38.81 9.14
CA HIS A 38 -2.19 38.65 7.89
C HIS A 38 -3.28 37.58 8.01
N ARG A 39 -4.25 37.60 7.08
CA ARG A 39 -5.37 36.64 7.03
C ARG A 39 -5.31 35.76 5.79
N ARG A 40 -4.10 35.28 5.38
CA ARG A 40 -3.88 34.44 4.22
C ARG A 40 -3.26 33.10 4.60
N LEU A 41 -3.84 32.03 4.09
CA LEU A 41 -3.29 30.66 4.21
C LEU A 41 -2.89 30.14 2.83
N ILE A 42 -1.70 29.56 2.76
CA ILE A 42 -1.24 28.84 1.57
C ILE A 42 -1.33 27.37 1.89
N LEU A 43 -2.17 26.65 1.16
CA LEU A 43 -2.33 25.19 1.27
C LEU A 43 -1.72 24.49 0.05
N PRO A 44 -1.27 23.24 0.20
CA PRO A 44 -0.83 22.44 -0.94
C PRO A 44 -1.93 22.32 -2.01
N GLN A 45 -1.58 22.37 -3.28
CA GLN A 45 -2.57 22.26 -4.37
C GLN A 45 -3.45 21.01 -4.24
N PHE A 46 -2.88 19.89 -3.79
CA PHE A 46 -3.59 18.62 -3.64
C PHE A 46 -4.64 18.61 -2.50
N SER A 47 -4.63 19.58 -1.60
CA SER A 47 -5.66 19.68 -0.57
C SER A 47 -7.00 20.22 -1.11
N ALA A 48 -7.03 20.73 -2.33
CA ALA A 48 -8.23 21.32 -2.93
C ALA A 48 -9.41 20.36 -3.07
N VAL A 49 -9.16 19.03 -3.06
CA VAL A 49 -10.21 18.01 -3.12
C VAL A 49 -10.98 17.83 -1.81
N GLY A 50 -10.44 18.31 -0.67
CA GLY A 50 -11.05 18.16 0.65
C GLY A 50 -11.26 19.46 1.40
N VAL A 51 -10.71 20.59 0.91
CA VAL A 51 -10.80 21.88 1.59
C VAL A 51 -11.64 22.87 0.77
N CYS A 52 -12.77 23.28 1.34
CA CYS A 52 -13.61 24.34 0.80
C CYS A 52 -13.09 25.71 1.28
N ALA A 53 -12.42 26.45 0.39
CA ALA A 53 -11.78 27.73 0.71
C ALA A 53 -12.76 28.79 1.26
N SER A 54 -13.98 28.84 0.70
CA SER A 54 -15.01 29.81 1.13
C SER A 54 -15.52 29.49 2.54
N GLU A 55 -15.64 28.20 2.88
CA GLU A 55 -16.10 27.78 4.21
C GLU A 55 -15.03 28.06 5.29
N VAL A 56 -13.75 27.78 4.99
CA VAL A 56 -12.64 28.16 5.89
C VAL A 56 -12.65 29.68 6.13
N GLN A 57 -12.82 30.46 5.08
CA GLN A 57 -12.85 31.93 5.21
C GLN A 57 -14.03 32.39 6.07
N LYS A 58 -15.22 31.82 5.88
CA LYS A 58 -16.41 32.15 6.69
C LYS A 58 -16.23 31.83 8.16
N LYS A 59 -15.62 30.65 8.47
CA LYS A 59 -15.48 30.15 9.84
C LYS A 59 -14.30 30.77 10.59
N THR A 60 -13.24 31.20 9.90
CA THR A 60 -11.96 31.57 10.54
C THR A 60 -11.47 33.00 10.17
N GLY A 61 -12.04 33.62 9.16
CA GLY A 61 -11.55 34.89 8.61
C GLY A 61 -10.31 34.73 7.70
N PHE A 62 -9.71 33.53 7.60
CA PHE A 62 -8.53 33.32 6.77
C PHE A 62 -8.90 32.95 5.32
N ARG A 63 -8.35 33.73 4.38
CA ARG A 63 -8.47 33.43 2.95
C ARG A 63 -7.50 32.32 2.53
N VAL A 64 -8.03 31.24 2.01
CA VAL A 64 -7.25 30.12 1.50
C VAL A 64 -6.82 30.36 0.06
N SER A 65 -5.53 30.13 -0.21
CA SER A 65 -4.94 30.06 -1.54
C SER A 65 -4.30 28.70 -1.74
N PHE A 66 -4.68 27.98 -2.80
CA PHE A 66 -4.02 26.73 -3.14
C PHE A 66 -2.72 27.03 -3.88
N GLY A 67 -1.61 26.87 -3.17
CA GLY A 67 -0.26 27.16 -3.62
C GLY A 67 0.36 26.05 -4.49
N PRO A 68 1.70 25.97 -4.55
CA PRO A 68 2.41 24.94 -5.28
C PRO A 68 2.12 23.53 -4.75
N VAL A 69 2.42 22.54 -5.58
CA VAL A 69 2.38 21.12 -5.17
C VAL A 69 3.46 20.85 -4.13
N GLN A 70 4.67 21.38 -4.32
CA GLN A 70 5.80 21.16 -3.43
C GLN A 70 6.04 22.40 -2.54
N ALA A 71 6.28 22.14 -1.24
CA ALA A 71 6.53 23.22 -0.26
C ALA A 71 7.78 24.04 -0.58
N ARG A 72 8.80 23.45 -1.20
CA ARG A 72 10.02 24.16 -1.63
C ARG A 72 9.77 25.28 -2.62
N ASP A 73 8.67 25.24 -3.36
CA ASP A 73 8.32 26.25 -4.36
C ASP A 73 7.55 27.42 -3.75
N ILE A 74 7.15 27.37 -2.47
CA ILE A 74 6.42 28.45 -1.80
C ILE A 74 7.16 29.80 -1.85
N PRO A 75 8.48 29.90 -1.60
CA PRO A 75 9.19 31.16 -1.67
C PRO A 75 9.15 31.80 -3.07
N ALA A 76 9.29 30.98 -4.11
CA ALA A 76 9.20 31.46 -5.50
C ALA A 76 7.77 31.87 -5.86
N TYR A 77 6.76 31.11 -5.40
CA TYR A 77 5.34 31.41 -5.58
C TYR A 77 4.95 32.75 -4.94
N VAL A 78 5.43 33.02 -3.72
CA VAL A 78 5.16 34.30 -3.03
C VAL A 78 5.83 35.44 -3.76
N ARG A 79 7.10 35.31 -4.17
CA ARG A 79 7.82 36.34 -4.96
C ARG A 79 7.15 36.61 -6.31
N ALA A 80 6.54 35.62 -6.92
CA ALA A 80 5.78 35.80 -8.17
C ALA A 80 4.36 36.39 -7.97
N GLY A 81 4.08 36.98 -6.82
CA GLY A 81 2.76 37.57 -6.54
C GLY A 81 1.63 36.55 -6.47
N TYR A 82 1.92 35.35 -5.94
CA TYR A 82 0.97 34.23 -5.82
C TYR A 82 0.51 33.68 -7.18
N LYS A 83 1.34 33.77 -8.19
CA LYS A 83 1.11 33.16 -9.51
C LYS A 83 1.92 31.86 -9.62
N LYS A 84 1.28 30.77 -10.04
CA LYS A 84 1.92 29.47 -10.28
C LYS A 84 2.33 29.34 -11.73
N ASN A 85 3.56 28.91 -11.98
CA ASN A 85 3.99 28.40 -13.28
C ASN A 85 3.53 26.95 -13.49
N LYS A 86 3.83 26.37 -14.66
CA LYS A 86 3.44 25.01 -15.00
C LYS A 86 4.12 23.98 -14.08
N GLU A 87 5.39 24.19 -13.74
CA GLU A 87 6.18 23.28 -12.89
C GLU A 87 5.63 23.22 -11.46
N MET A 88 5.22 24.36 -10.90
CA MET A 88 4.61 24.42 -9.57
C MET A 88 3.25 23.70 -9.46
N ARG A 89 2.62 23.35 -10.60
CA ARG A 89 1.32 22.67 -10.69
C ARG A 89 1.43 21.18 -10.90
N THR A 90 2.62 20.70 -11.27
CA THR A 90 2.87 19.31 -11.62
C THR A 90 3.79 18.66 -10.60
N ILE A 91 3.63 17.36 -10.41
CA ILE A 91 4.55 16.54 -9.65
C ILE A 91 5.16 15.51 -10.58
N THR A 92 6.47 15.39 -10.50
CA THR A 92 7.20 14.25 -11.08
C THR A 92 7.30 13.20 -9.99
N PHE A 93 6.84 11.99 -10.27
CA PHE A 93 6.95 10.87 -9.35
C PHE A 93 8.04 9.92 -9.86
N SER A 94 9.27 10.30 -9.57
CA SER A 94 10.47 9.62 -10.05
C SER A 94 10.62 8.21 -9.43
N MET A 95 11.55 7.41 -9.94
CA MET A 95 11.90 6.12 -9.34
C MET A 95 12.40 6.29 -7.89
N ILE A 96 13.19 7.35 -7.64
CA ILE A 96 13.73 7.65 -6.29
C ILE A 96 12.60 7.97 -5.32
N ASP A 97 11.61 8.78 -5.74
CA ASP A 97 10.44 9.09 -4.89
C ASP A 97 9.68 7.82 -4.50
N ARG A 98 9.56 6.86 -5.44
CA ARG A 98 8.91 5.57 -5.18
C ARG A 98 9.72 4.70 -4.23
N LEU A 99 11.05 4.66 -4.38
CA LEU A 99 11.95 3.94 -3.48
C LEU A 99 11.88 4.49 -2.04
N ILE A 100 11.85 5.81 -1.87
CA ILE A 100 11.75 6.46 -0.55
C ILE A 100 10.43 6.08 0.16
N LEU A 101 9.36 5.84 -0.59
CA LEU A 101 8.05 5.48 -0.02
C LEU A 101 7.89 3.99 0.27
N THR A 102 8.73 3.14 -0.29
CA THR A 102 8.68 1.68 -0.13
C THR A 102 8.63 1.20 1.34
N PRO A 103 9.43 1.76 2.29
CA PRO A 103 9.39 1.32 3.68
C PRO A 103 8.03 1.49 4.35
N MET A 104 7.20 2.44 3.87
CA MET A 104 5.86 2.66 4.41
C MET A 104 4.92 1.48 4.16
N GLU A 105 5.15 0.71 3.10
CA GLU A 105 4.35 -0.47 2.75
C GLU A 105 4.99 -1.76 3.29
N ILE A 106 6.32 -1.84 3.36
CA ILE A 106 7.03 -2.99 3.91
C ILE A 106 6.78 -3.11 5.43
N ASN A 107 6.88 -2.01 6.17
CA ASN A 107 6.77 -2.03 7.63
C ASN A 107 5.44 -2.63 8.15
N PRO A 108 4.26 -2.27 7.63
CA PRO A 108 2.99 -2.89 8.06
C PRO A 108 2.91 -4.38 7.73
N ALA A 109 3.46 -4.81 6.58
CA ALA A 109 3.52 -6.22 6.18
C ALA A 109 4.45 -7.01 7.11
N MET A 110 5.63 -6.47 7.41
CA MET A 110 6.60 -7.11 8.31
C MET A 110 6.11 -7.20 9.75
N LYS A 111 5.30 -6.26 10.23
CA LYS A 111 4.67 -6.37 11.57
C LYS A 111 3.74 -7.59 11.69
N LYS A 112 3.13 -8.02 10.60
CA LYS A 112 2.25 -9.20 10.56
C LYS A 112 3.01 -10.49 10.24
N PHE A 113 4.22 -10.39 9.71
CA PHE A 113 5.03 -11.53 9.29
C PHE A 113 5.24 -12.59 10.39
N PRO A 114 5.56 -12.25 11.66
CA PRO A 114 5.75 -13.24 12.70
C PRO A 114 4.51 -14.11 12.96
N LEU A 115 3.32 -13.53 12.86
CA LEU A 115 2.05 -14.25 13.01
C LEU A 115 1.88 -15.31 11.90
N PHE A 116 2.11 -14.89 10.64
CA PHE A 116 2.05 -15.81 9.49
C PHE A 116 3.15 -16.86 9.55
N ALA A 117 4.36 -16.47 9.99
CA ALA A 117 5.47 -17.39 10.16
C ALA A 117 5.15 -18.48 11.21
N GLY A 118 4.65 -18.08 12.37
CA GLY A 118 4.22 -19.00 13.41
C GLY A 118 3.13 -19.95 12.93
N GLY A 119 2.10 -19.43 12.25
CA GLY A 119 1.02 -20.25 11.68
C GLY A 119 1.51 -21.26 10.62
N THR A 120 2.41 -20.84 9.72
CA THR A 120 3.00 -21.70 8.70
C THR A 120 3.86 -22.80 9.33
N LEU A 121 4.76 -22.44 10.24
CA LEU A 121 5.62 -23.43 10.91
C LEU A 121 4.80 -24.42 11.75
N LEU A 122 3.77 -23.95 12.44
CA LEU A 122 2.86 -24.82 13.17
C LEU A 122 2.15 -25.81 12.23
N LEU A 123 1.58 -25.31 11.12
CA LEU A 123 0.88 -26.14 10.14
C LEU A 123 1.79 -27.26 9.59
N PHE A 124 3.01 -26.93 9.20
CA PHE A 124 3.96 -27.90 8.66
C PHE A 124 4.57 -28.81 9.74
N GLY A 125 4.69 -28.31 10.98
CA GLY A 125 5.17 -29.09 12.12
C GLY A 125 4.16 -30.11 12.64
N LEU A 126 2.85 -29.85 12.45
CA LEU A 126 1.80 -30.78 12.86
C LEU A 126 1.88 -32.10 12.05
N GLN A 127 2.07 -33.20 12.77
CA GLN A 127 2.12 -34.55 12.24
C GLN A 127 1.29 -35.48 13.12
N PRO A 128 0.84 -36.66 12.63
CA PRO A 128 0.06 -37.61 13.45
C PRO A 128 0.74 -38.01 14.76
N GLN A 129 2.09 -37.98 14.78
CA GLN A 129 2.90 -38.34 15.96
C GLN A 129 3.12 -37.13 16.91
N GLY A 130 2.63 -35.95 16.58
CA GLY A 130 2.81 -34.71 17.35
C GLY A 130 3.46 -33.60 16.56
N ILE A 131 4.04 -32.62 17.24
CA ILE A 131 4.68 -31.47 16.58
C ILE A 131 6.16 -31.79 16.33
N LEU A 132 6.54 -31.89 15.05
CA LEU A 132 7.91 -32.19 14.64
C LEU A 132 8.60 -30.93 14.07
N PHE A 133 9.60 -30.43 14.79
CA PHE A 133 10.37 -29.25 14.38
C PHE A 133 11.06 -29.43 13.03
N LYS A 134 11.59 -30.64 12.75
CA LYS A 134 12.21 -30.94 11.46
C LYS A 134 11.25 -30.67 10.30
N ASN A 135 10.02 -31.17 10.40
CA ASN A 135 8.99 -30.99 9.38
C ASN A 135 8.51 -29.55 9.29
N ALA A 136 8.41 -28.84 10.44
CA ALA A 136 8.10 -27.42 10.47
C ALA A 136 9.10 -26.60 9.63
N PHE A 137 10.39 -26.86 9.80
CA PHE A 137 11.43 -26.14 9.06
C PHE A 137 11.57 -26.60 7.61
N SER A 138 11.60 -27.91 7.34
CA SER A 138 11.79 -28.41 5.98
C SER A 138 10.63 -28.05 5.04
N GLY A 139 9.39 -28.07 5.50
CA GLY A 139 8.22 -27.71 4.71
C GLY A 139 7.81 -26.23 4.85
N GLY A 140 7.92 -25.67 6.05
CA GLY A 140 7.45 -24.31 6.33
C GLY A 140 8.42 -23.22 5.88
N LEU A 141 9.74 -23.39 6.06
CA LEU A 141 10.73 -22.37 5.70
C LEU A 141 10.70 -21.98 4.21
N PRO A 142 10.61 -22.91 3.25
CA PRO A 142 10.49 -22.55 1.84
C PRO A 142 9.27 -21.65 1.56
N LEU A 143 8.12 -21.95 2.15
CA LEU A 143 6.93 -21.09 1.99
C LEU A 143 7.07 -19.73 2.65
N LEU A 144 7.80 -19.65 3.77
CA LEU A 144 8.13 -18.36 4.38
C LEU A 144 9.06 -17.52 3.49
N LEU A 145 9.97 -18.13 2.76
CA LEU A 145 10.79 -17.44 1.77
C LEU A 145 9.92 -16.93 0.60
N VAL A 146 8.98 -17.74 0.10
CA VAL A 146 8.01 -17.27 -0.92
C VAL A 146 7.15 -16.13 -0.38
N LEU A 147 6.74 -16.18 0.90
CA LEU A 147 6.01 -15.10 1.56
C LEU A 147 6.82 -13.79 1.58
N LEU A 148 8.09 -13.85 1.98
CA LEU A 148 8.98 -12.69 1.96
C LEU A 148 9.17 -12.14 0.54
N LEU A 149 9.38 -13.01 -0.43
CA LEU A 149 9.48 -12.62 -1.84
C LEU A 149 8.20 -11.95 -2.34
N SER A 150 7.02 -12.41 -1.90
CA SER A 150 5.73 -11.79 -2.24
C SER A 150 5.55 -10.42 -1.59
N ILE A 151 6.02 -10.23 -0.36
CA ILE A 151 6.03 -8.91 0.30
C ILE A 151 6.94 -7.96 -0.47
N VAL A 152 8.15 -8.38 -0.82
CA VAL A 152 9.09 -7.58 -1.63
C VAL A 152 8.52 -7.28 -3.00
N SER A 153 7.87 -8.24 -3.63
CA SER A 153 7.20 -8.08 -4.93
C SER A 153 6.12 -6.99 -4.88
N GLY A 154 5.22 -7.05 -3.92
CA GLY A 154 4.11 -6.10 -3.78
C GLY A 154 4.54 -4.72 -3.28
N ALA A 155 5.38 -4.67 -2.25
CA ALA A 155 5.75 -3.44 -1.57
C ALA A 155 6.94 -2.69 -2.21
N PHE A 156 7.78 -3.38 -2.97
CA PHE A 156 8.99 -2.80 -3.55
C PHE A 156 9.03 -2.90 -5.07
N LEU A 157 9.03 -4.11 -5.63
CA LEU A 157 9.20 -4.29 -7.09
C LEU A 157 8.05 -3.66 -7.88
N THR A 158 6.81 -3.86 -7.45
CA THR A 158 5.64 -3.31 -8.14
C THR A 158 5.65 -1.78 -8.15
N PRO A 159 5.85 -1.05 -7.02
CA PRO A 159 6.01 0.39 -7.03
C PRO A 159 7.15 0.91 -7.92
N VAL A 160 8.30 0.25 -7.92
CA VAL A 160 9.43 0.63 -8.76
C VAL A 160 9.10 0.46 -10.24
N LEU A 161 8.45 -0.63 -10.60
CA LEU A 161 8.10 -1.00 -11.97
C LEU A 161 6.81 -0.37 -12.49
N LEU A 162 6.11 0.46 -11.69
CA LEU A 162 4.81 1.04 -12.05
C LEU A 162 4.71 1.61 -13.47
N PRO A 163 5.67 2.41 -13.99
CA PRO A 163 5.58 2.99 -15.32
C PRO A 163 5.80 1.99 -16.45
N PHE A 164 6.50 0.90 -16.17
CA PHE A 164 6.91 -0.09 -17.18
C PHE A 164 5.82 -1.16 -17.42
N ILE A 165 4.87 -1.31 -16.51
CA ILE A 165 3.79 -2.29 -16.65
C ILE A 165 2.59 -1.61 -17.31
N PRO A 166 2.14 -2.04 -18.52
CA PRO A 166 1.17 -1.33 -19.37
C PRO A 166 -0.28 -1.48 -18.93
N PHE A 167 -0.55 -1.53 -17.62
CA PHE A 167 -1.90 -1.58 -17.04
C PHE A 167 -2.15 -0.35 -16.17
N ARG A 168 -3.42 0.06 -16.02
CA ARG A 168 -3.79 1.17 -15.14
C ARG A 168 -4.03 0.72 -13.69
N SER A 169 -4.47 -0.52 -13.51
CA SER A 169 -4.79 -1.10 -12.20
C SER A 169 -3.52 -1.49 -11.44
N PHE A 170 -3.43 -1.04 -10.20
CA PHE A 170 -2.36 -1.44 -9.28
C PHE A 170 -2.49 -2.91 -8.88
N ALA A 171 -3.71 -3.39 -8.70
CA ALA A 171 -3.98 -4.78 -8.38
C ALA A 171 -3.45 -5.71 -9.49
N ILE A 172 -3.71 -5.39 -10.76
CA ILE A 172 -3.22 -6.18 -11.89
C ILE A 172 -1.68 -6.14 -11.97
N LYS A 173 -1.08 -4.95 -11.79
CA LYS A 173 0.38 -4.81 -11.79
C LYS A 173 1.02 -5.66 -10.69
N GLY A 174 0.51 -5.55 -9.47
CA GLY A 174 1.00 -6.34 -8.33
C GLY A 174 0.80 -7.84 -8.50
N TRP A 175 -0.30 -8.25 -9.15
CA TRP A 175 -0.54 -9.65 -9.46
C TRP A 175 0.45 -10.20 -10.49
N ILE A 176 0.72 -9.45 -11.57
CA ILE A 176 1.69 -9.85 -12.60
C ILE A 176 3.10 -10.00 -12.00
N VAL A 177 3.57 -8.97 -11.26
CA VAL A 177 4.89 -9.03 -10.63
C VAL A 177 4.95 -10.16 -9.60
N GLY A 178 3.89 -10.31 -8.79
CA GLY A 178 3.77 -11.40 -7.82
C GLY A 178 3.80 -12.78 -8.48
N LEU A 179 3.11 -12.95 -9.61
CA LEU A 179 3.13 -14.21 -10.35
C LEU A 179 4.52 -14.53 -10.89
N LEU A 180 5.20 -13.56 -11.49
CA LEU A 180 6.56 -13.75 -12.01
C LEU A 180 7.56 -14.09 -10.89
N VAL A 181 7.45 -13.43 -9.74
CA VAL A 181 8.30 -13.72 -8.57
C VAL A 181 7.97 -15.09 -7.98
N THR A 182 6.69 -15.48 -7.92
CA THR A 182 6.29 -16.81 -7.46
C THR A 182 6.78 -17.90 -8.41
N LEU A 183 6.67 -17.68 -9.72
CA LEU A 183 7.25 -18.58 -10.74
C LEU A 183 8.76 -18.76 -10.55
N PHE A 184 9.47 -17.67 -10.37
CA PHE A 184 10.90 -17.69 -10.09
C PHE A 184 11.24 -18.43 -8.79
N ALA A 185 10.47 -18.22 -7.73
CA ALA A 185 10.64 -18.90 -6.45
C ALA A 185 10.42 -20.40 -6.55
N VAL A 186 9.41 -20.83 -7.30
CA VAL A 186 9.06 -22.26 -7.46
C VAL A 186 9.99 -22.93 -8.48
N GLN A 187 10.10 -22.38 -9.69
CA GLN A 187 10.83 -23.06 -10.78
C GLN A 187 12.32 -22.70 -10.80
N GLY A 188 12.68 -21.48 -10.46
CA GLY A 188 14.07 -21.01 -10.47
C GLY A 188 14.84 -21.38 -9.21
N LEU A 189 14.23 -21.24 -8.04
CA LEU A 189 14.87 -21.53 -6.75
C LEU A 189 14.48 -22.91 -6.18
N GLY A 190 13.48 -23.59 -6.75
CA GLY A 190 13.02 -24.89 -6.26
C GLY A 190 12.45 -24.85 -4.84
N LEU A 191 11.91 -23.70 -4.39
CA LEU A 191 11.44 -23.54 -3.02
C LEU A 191 10.22 -24.38 -2.68
N VAL A 192 9.43 -24.79 -3.66
CA VAL A 192 8.24 -25.63 -3.46
C VAL A 192 8.36 -26.85 -4.37
N ASP A 193 8.15 -28.04 -3.78
CA ASP A 193 8.23 -29.28 -4.52
C ASP A 193 7.19 -29.34 -5.65
N GLY A 194 7.67 -29.48 -6.89
CA GLY A 194 6.87 -29.54 -8.09
C GLY A 194 5.96 -30.76 -8.21
N HIS A 195 6.19 -31.81 -7.43
CA HIS A 195 5.38 -33.03 -7.45
C HIS A 195 4.09 -32.91 -6.62
N THR A 196 3.97 -31.88 -5.77
CA THR A 196 2.80 -31.72 -4.90
C THR A 196 1.81 -30.71 -5.49
N THR A 197 0.92 -31.17 -6.37
CA THR A 197 -0.03 -30.35 -7.10
C THR A 197 -0.89 -29.42 -6.21
N LEU A 198 -1.34 -29.90 -5.05
CA LEU A 198 -2.16 -29.11 -4.11
C LEU A 198 -1.37 -27.96 -3.50
N LEU A 199 -0.13 -28.20 -3.10
CA LEU A 199 0.75 -27.20 -2.55
C LEU A 199 1.12 -26.14 -3.60
N LEU A 200 1.41 -26.57 -4.83
CA LEU A 200 1.65 -25.68 -5.95
C LEU A 200 0.43 -24.79 -6.26
N ALA A 201 -0.76 -25.40 -6.35
CA ALA A 201 -2.00 -24.66 -6.60
C ALA A 201 -2.26 -23.62 -5.52
N ALA A 202 -2.09 -23.97 -4.23
CA ALA A 202 -2.21 -23.04 -3.11
C ALA A 202 -1.18 -21.90 -3.23
N THR A 203 0.07 -22.22 -3.58
CA THR A 203 1.17 -21.27 -3.74
C THR A 203 0.89 -20.27 -4.87
N TYR A 204 0.52 -20.74 -6.06
CA TYR A 204 0.23 -19.86 -7.20
C TYR A 204 -1.06 -19.07 -7.05
N LEU A 205 -1.99 -19.51 -6.22
CA LEU A 205 -3.21 -18.75 -5.92
C LEU A 205 -2.97 -17.67 -4.87
N PHE A 206 -2.27 -18.00 -3.77
CA PHE A 206 -2.13 -17.12 -2.62
C PHE A 206 -1.08 -16.03 -2.82
N PHE A 207 0.15 -16.38 -3.22
CA PHE A 207 1.26 -15.42 -3.19
C PHE A 207 1.15 -14.29 -4.23
N PRO A 208 0.71 -14.54 -5.48
CA PRO A 208 0.41 -13.44 -6.41
C PRO A 208 -0.73 -12.56 -5.94
N ALA A 209 -1.78 -13.13 -5.31
CA ALA A 209 -2.88 -12.37 -4.73
C ALA A 209 -2.42 -11.49 -3.56
N LEU A 210 -1.54 -12.01 -2.70
CA LEU A 210 -0.92 -11.26 -1.61
C LEU A 210 -0.07 -10.10 -2.12
N SER A 211 0.79 -10.34 -3.12
CA SER A 211 1.58 -9.30 -3.78
C SER A 211 0.69 -8.22 -4.38
N SER A 212 -0.39 -8.61 -5.04
CA SER A 212 -1.41 -7.71 -5.59
C SER A 212 -2.07 -6.85 -4.51
N TYR A 213 -2.46 -7.45 -3.40
CA TYR A 213 -3.04 -6.75 -2.25
C TYR A 213 -2.08 -5.73 -1.65
N ILE A 214 -0.81 -6.10 -1.47
CA ILE A 214 0.22 -5.20 -0.93
C ILE A 214 0.48 -4.05 -1.90
N ALA A 215 0.61 -4.33 -3.20
CA ALA A 215 0.78 -3.29 -4.22
C ALA A 215 -0.39 -2.30 -4.25
N LEU A 216 -1.60 -2.76 -3.97
CA LEU A 216 -2.78 -1.90 -3.90
C LEU A 216 -2.72 -0.89 -2.74
N GLN A 217 -2.03 -1.21 -1.63
CA GLN A 217 -1.83 -0.26 -0.53
C GLN A 217 -1.01 0.95 -0.96
N PHE A 218 -0.06 0.78 -1.88
CA PHE A 218 0.77 1.87 -2.42
C PHE A 218 -0.04 2.95 -3.15
N THR A 219 -1.31 2.68 -3.50
CA THR A 219 -2.21 3.68 -4.10
C THR A 219 -2.39 4.93 -3.23
N GLY A 220 -2.29 4.80 -1.90
CA GLY A 220 -2.35 5.92 -0.95
C GLY A 220 -1.13 6.84 -0.99
N SER A 221 0.00 6.35 -1.48
CA SER A 221 1.30 7.02 -1.48
C SER A 221 1.69 7.56 -2.86
N THR A 222 0.89 7.32 -3.89
CA THR A 222 1.20 7.65 -5.29
C THR A 222 0.22 8.65 -5.89
N THR A 223 0.65 9.33 -6.94
CA THR A 223 -0.17 10.22 -7.77
C THR A 223 -0.70 9.58 -9.05
N PHE A 224 -0.41 8.29 -9.31
CA PHE A 224 -0.82 7.59 -10.53
C PHE A 224 -2.30 7.18 -10.55
N THR A 225 -3.00 7.25 -9.42
CA THR A 225 -4.42 6.91 -9.33
C THR A 225 -5.18 7.92 -8.48
N GLY A 226 -6.49 7.98 -8.63
CA GLY A 226 -7.39 8.84 -7.84
C GLY A 226 -8.29 8.01 -6.92
N MET A 227 -9.01 8.69 -6.00
CA MET A 227 -9.90 8.03 -5.02
C MET A 227 -10.96 7.13 -5.67
N SER A 228 -11.49 7.51 -6.83
CA SER A 228 -12.46 6.69 -7.57
C SER A 228 -11.84 5.39 -8.09
N GLY A 229 -10.59 5.48 -8.61
CA GLY A 229 -9.83 4.32 -9.05
C GLY A 229 -9.55 3.35 -7.89
N VAL A 230 -9.06 3.87 -6.76
CA VAL A 230 -8.80 3.09 -5.54
C VAL A 230 -10.06 2.38 -5.05
N LYS A 231 -11.20 3.10 -4.93
CA LYS A 231 -12.48 2.51 -4.53
C LYS A 231 -12.93 1.39 -5.46
N LYS A 232 -12.75 1.58 -6.78
CA LYS A 232 -13.09 0.56 -7.78
C LYS A 232 -12.21 -0.69 -7.62
N GLU A 233 -10.89 -0.51 -7.49
CA GLU A 233 -9.96 -1.64 -7.31
C GLU A 233 -10.23 -2.40 -6.01
N LEU A 234 -10.50 -1.70 -4.90
CA LEU A 234 -10.86 -2.33 -3.62
C LEU A 234 -12.17 -3.12 -3.71
N LYS A 235 -13.19 -2.57 -4.37
CA LYS A 235 -14.50 -3.24 -4.52
C LYS A 235 -14.37 -4.62 -5.16
N TYR A 236 -13.52 -4.77 -6.18
CA TYR A 236 -13.30 -6.04 -6.86
C TYR A 236 -12.15 -6.85 -6.26
N GLY A 237 -11.11 -6.18 -5.79
CA GLY A 237 -9.93 -6.85 -5.24
C GLY A 237 -10.20 -7.57 -3.93
N ILE A 238 -10.90 -6.96 -2.98
CA ILE A 238 -11.14 -7.57 -1.66
C ILE A 238 -11.84 -8.94 -1.78
N PRO A 239 -12.95 -9.10 -2.51
CA PRO A 239 -13.56 -10.43 -2.70
C PRO A 239 -12.62 -11.45 -3.34
N ILE A 240 -11.81 -11.03 -4.32
CA ILE A 240 -10.83 -11.91 -4.98
C ILE A 240 -9.75 -12.35 -4.00
N TYR A 241 -9.20 -11.43 -3.21
CA TYR A 241 -8.14 -11.75 -2.24
C TYR A 241 -8.64 -12.66 -1.12
N THR A 242 -9.85 -12.41 -0.60
CA THR A 242 -10.47 -13.27 0.42
C THR A 242 -10.80 -14.64 -0.13
N GLY A 243 -11.33 -14.71 -1.35
CA GLY A 243 -11.60 -15.98 -2.04
C GLY A 243 -10.33 -16.79 -2.31
N ALA A 244 -9.29 -16.14 -2.87
CA ALA A 244 -8.00 -16.78 -3.11
C ALA A 244 -7.36 -17.30 -1.81
N SER A 245 -7.40 -16.50 -0.73
CA SER A 245 -6.88 -16.92 0.57
C SER A 245 -7.67 -18.09 1.16
N GLY A 246 -9.01 -18.05 1.07
CA GLY A 246 -9.86 -19.15 1.57
C GLY A 246 -9.62 -20.46 0.81
N VAL A 247 -9.61 -20.40 -0.52
CA VAL A 247 -9.34 -21.59 -1.36
C VAL A 247 -7.93 -22.12 -1.10
N SER A 248 -6.92 -21.25 -1.00
CA SER A 248 -5.55 -21.68 -0.70
C SER A 248 -5.44 -22.36 0.67
N LEU A 249 -6.17 -21.84 1.68
CA LEU A 249 -6.21 -22.47 2.99
C LEU A 249 -6.83 -23.87 2.94
N VAL A 250 -7.94 -24.05 2.20
CA VAL A 250 -8.57 -25.37 2.00
C VAL A 250 -7.61 -26.32 1.30
N LEU A 251 -6.95 -25.87 0.21
CA LEU A 251 -5.96 -26.69 -0.49
C LEU A 251 -4.81 -27.10 0.42
N MET A 252 -4.35 -26.20 1.29
CA MET A 252 -3.29 -26.47 2.26
C MET A 252 -3.74 -27.50 3.31
N VAL A 253 -4.97 -27.41 3.80
CA VAL A 253 -5.55 -28.40 4.74
C VAL A 253 -5.68 -29.77 4.05
N VAL A 254 -6.21 -29.83 2.83
CA VAL A 254 -6.33 -31.09 2.08
C VAL A 254 -4.94 -31.67 1.79
N PHE A 255 -3.96 -30.85 1.46
CA PHE A 255 -2.56 -31.29 1.33
C PHE A 255 -2.06 -31.96 2.60
N LYS A 256 -2.28 -31.35 3.78
CA LYS A 256 -1.86 -31.93 5.06
C LYS A 256 -2.59 -33.23 5.38
N LEU A 257 -3.89 -33.32 5.11
CA LEU A 257 -4.66 -34.55 5.33
C LEU A 257 -4.16 -35.69 4.43
N LYS A 258 -3.77 -35.39 3.19
CA LYS A 258 -3.11 -36.37 2.30
C LYS A 258 -1.73 -36.80 2.81
N GLU A 259 -0.93 -35.85 3.28
CA GLU A 259 0.38 -36.13 3.87
C GLU A 259 0.24 -37.07 5.10
N TRP A 260 -0.84 -36.94 5.85
CA TRP A 260 -1.13 -37.79 7.02
C TRP A 260 -1.79 -39.12 6.66
N GLY A 261 -2.12 -39.38 5.38
CA GLY A 261 -2.79 -40.58 4.94
C GLY A 261 -4.25 -40.72 5.39
N ILE A 262 -4.91 -39.57 5.68
CA ILE A 262 -6.33 -39.54 6.09
C ILE A 262 -7.25 -39.52 4.87
N VAL A 263 -6.79 -38.92 3.76
CA VAL A 263 -7.53 -38.77 2.49
C VAL A 263 -6.66 -39.20 1.32
#